data_f1517366732caa7391a6f01deec0a43b
#
_entry.id   f1517366732caa7391a6f01deec0a43b
#
_cell.length_a   1.000
_cell.length_b   1.000
_cell.length_c   1.000
_cell.angle_alpha   90.00
_cell.angle_beta   90.00
_cell.angle_gamma   90.00
#
_symmetry.space_group_name_H-M   'P 1'
#
loop_
_entity.id
_entity.type
_entity.pdbx_description
1 polymer ?
#
loop_
_entity_poly.entity_id
_entity_poly.type
_entity_poly.pdbx_seq_one_letter_code
_entity_poly.pdbx_strand_id
1 'polypeptide(L)'
;ADMLLSLHVDGAASPLANGLASYHYGAGESSSTIGERLADLAQRELVARTGMLNGRVHPKSWALLRLTRMPAVQVEVGYLTSPLDRARLVDPAFRDTIAEGLLVAVQRLYLPKAEDPPTGVMRLPAIVA
;
A
#
# COMPACT_ATOMS: atom_id res chain seq x y z
N ALA A 1 11.88 3.03 15.21
CA ALA A 1 11.44 2.44 13.92
C ALA A 1 11.93 3.30 12.76
N ASP A 2 12.18 2.67 11.61
CA ASP A 2 12.71 3.32 10.41
C ASP A 2 11.60 3.72 9.44
N MET A 3 10.41 3.16 9.61
CA MET A 3 9.21 3.51 8.83
C MET A 3 7.95 3.10 9.59
N LEU A 4 6.83 3.68 9.19
CA LEU A 4 5.50 3.32 9.67
C LEU A 4 4.62 2.98 8.48
N LEU A 5 4.03 1.79 8.52
CA LEU A 5 3.06 1.33 7.54
C LEU A 5 1.73 1.10 8.24
N SER A 6 0.73 1.90 7.91
CA SER A 6 -0.61 1.83 8.50
C SER A 6 -1.59 1.23 7.49
N LEU A 7 -2.29 0.18 7.89
CA LEU A 7 -3.28 -0.50 7.03
C LEU A 7 -4.69 -0.15 7.49
N HIS A 8 -5.51 0.25 6.54
CA HIS A 8 -6.90 0.62 6.77
C HIS A 8 -7.82 -0.05 5.74
N VAL A 9 -9.08 -0.13 6.08
CA VAL A 9 -10.16 -0.45 5.14
C VAL A 9 -11.11 0.73 5.13
N ASP A 10 -11.33 1.28 3.95
CA ASP A 10 -12.10 2.50 3.75
C ASP A 10 -13.60 2.25 3.75
N GLY A 11 -14.38 3.31 3.70
CA GLY A 11 -15.83 3.30 3.57
C GLY A 11 -16.30 4.49 2.75
N ALA A 12 -17.37 4.30 2.02
CA ALA A 12 -18.00 5.34 1.22
C ALA A 12 -19.52 5.22 1.25
N ALA A 13 -20.22 6.32 0.91
CA ALA A 13 -21.66 6.31 0.80
C ALA A 13 -22.15 5.39 -0.34
N SER A 14 -21.40 5.32 -1.44
CA SER A 14 -21.71 4.44 -2.56
C SER A 14 -21.11 3.05 -2.36
N PRO A 15 -21.90 1.96 -2.53
CA PRO A 15 -21.37 0.60 -2.52
C PRO A 15 -20.55 0.26 -3.77
N LEU A 16 -20.50 1.15 -4.76
CA LEU A 16 -19.69 1.00 -5.98
C LEU A 16 -18.24 1.43 -5.79
N ALA A 17 -17.95 2.24 -4.77
CA ALA A 17 -16.58 2.61 -4.43
C ALA A 17 -15.81 1.37 -4.00
N ASN A 18 -14.67 1.10 -4.65
CA ASN A 18 -13.85 -0.07 -4.41
C ASN A 18 -12.38 0.19 -4.78
N GLY A 19 -11.48 -0.69 -4.39
CA GLY A 19 -10.08 -0.66 -4.82
C GLY A 19 -9.09 -0.22 -3.73
N LEU A 20 -7.87 0.01 -4.17
CA LEU A 20 -6.69 0.31 -3.36
C LEU A 20 -6.26 1.76 -3.53
N ALA A 21 -5.85 2.41 -2.45
CA ALA A 21 -5.19 3.70 -2.50
C ALA A 21 -4.10 3.79 -1.42
N SER A 22 -3.01 4.49 -1.74
CA SER A 22 -1.90 4.69 -0.80
C SER A 22 -1.65 6.17 -0.60
N TYR A 23 -1.33 6.54 0.64
CA TYR A 23 -1.19 7.93 1.05
C TYR A 23 0.15 8.15 1.74
N HIS A 24 0.80 9.27 1.40
CA HIS A 24 2.02 9.74 2.04
C HIS A 24 1.89 11.20 2.48
N TYR A 25 2.82 11.66 3.32
CA TYR A 25 2.80 13.07 3.70
C TYR A 25 3.09 13.97 2.50
N GLY A 26 2.26 14.97 2.33
CA GLY A 26 2.46 16.06 1.39
C GLY A 26 1.50 17.22 1.70
N ALA A 27 2.05 18.43 1.73
CA ALA A 27 1.30 19.66 1.95
C ALA A 27 1.99 20.79 1.18
N GLY A 28 1.30 21.40 0.22
CA GLY A 28 1.88 22.42 -0.66
C GLY A 28 3.09 21.86 -1.42
N GLU A 29 4.26 22.52 -1.27
CA GLU A 29 5.50 22.10 -1.89
C GLU A 29 6.31 21.10 -1.04
N SER A 30 5.88 20.82 0.19
CA SER A 30 6.53 19.88 1.08
C SER A 30 5.97 18.49 0.92
N SER A 31 6.84 17.49 0.82
CA SER A 31 6.44 16.08 0.79
C SER A 31 7.53 15.18 1.37
N SER A 32 7.14 13.99 1.80
CA SER A 32 8.08 12.96 2.20
C SER A 32 8.52 12.18 0.96
N THR A 33 9.76 12.38 0.52
CA THR A 33 10.31 11.70 -0.66
C THR A 33 10.34 10.18 -0.49
N ILE A 34 10.76 9.69 0.68
CA ILE A 34 10.81 8.25 0.97
C ILE A 34 9.40 7.72 1.18
N GLY A 35 8.52 8.47 1.86
CA GLY A 35 7.11 8.10 2.02
C GLY A 35 6.40 7.96 0.69
N GLU A 36 6.60 8.91 -0.22
CA GLU A 36 6.04 8.85 -1.57
C GLU A 36 6.54 7.63 -2.35
N ARG A 37 7.85 7.35 -2.31
CA ARG A 37 8.43 6.18 -2.97
C ARG A 37 7.87 4.87 -2.41
N LEU A 38 7.76 4.74 -1.09
CA LEU A 38 7.17 3.56 -0.47
C LEU A 38 5.70 3.40 -0.84
N ALA A 39 4.93 4.49 -0.83
CA ALA A 39 3.52 4.49 -1.24
C ALA A 39 3.36 4.04 -2.70
N ASP A 40 4.22 4.54 -3.60
CA ASP A 40 4.20 4.15 -5.01
C ASP A 40 4.54 2.67 -5.20
N LEU A 41 5.58 2.17 -4.53
CA LEU A 41 5.93 0.74 -4.59
C LEU A 41 4.81 -0.14 -4.05
N ALA A 42 4.23 0.22 -2.89
CA ALA A 42 3.12 -0.51 -2.29
C ALA A 42 1.90 -0.54 -3.23
N GLN A 43 1.52 0.61 -3.77
CA GLN A 43 0.37 0.72 -4.67
C GLN A 43 0.56 -0.14 -5.92
N ARG A 44 1.71 -0.05 -6.56
CA ARG A 44 2.00 -0.82 -7.77
C ARG A 44 2.03 -2.32 -7.53
N GLU A 45 2.68 -2.78 -6.45
CA GLU A 45 2.73 -4.20 -6.10
C GLU A 45 1.34 -4.75 -5.78
N LEU A 46 0.56 -4.04 -4.99
CA LEU A 46 -0.78 -4.47 -4.61
C LEU A 46 -1.72 -4.55 -5.81
N VAL A 47 -1.71 -3.54 -6.68
CA VAL A 47 -2.54 -3.56 -7.90
C VAL A 47 -2.14 -4.72 -8.82
N ALA A 48 -0.84 -4.93 -9.04
CA ALA A 48 -0.35 -6.01 -9.91
C ALA A 48 -0.72 -7.41 -9.39
N ARG A 49 -0.69 -7.61 -8.06
CA ARG A 49 -0.93 -8.91 -7.42
C ARG A 49 -2.39 -9.21 -7.18
N THR A 50 -3.21 -8.20 -6.94
CA THR A 50 -4.63 -8.38 -6.57
C THR A 50 -5.60 -8.14 -7.72
N GLY A 51 -5.21 -7.34 -8.71
CA GLY A 51 -6.11 -6.90 -9.78
C GLY A 51 -7.20 -5.94 -9.30
N MET A 52 -7.10 -5.40 -8.07
CA MET A 52 -8.06 -4.41 -7.58
C MET A 52 -7.95 -3.09 -8.35
N LEU A 53 -9.03 -2.32 -8.34
CA LEU A 53 -9.04 -0.99 -8.94
C LEU A 53 -7.94 -0.11 -8.34
N ASN A 54 -7.17 0.55 -9.20
CA ASN A 54 -6.08 1.41 -8.79
C ASN A 54 -6.59 2.80 -8.39
N GLY A 55 -6.75 3.02 -7.09
CA GLY A 55 -7.09 4.32 -6.49
C GLY A 55 -5.92 5.29 -6.43
N ARG A 56 -4.73 4.89 -6.85
CA ARG A 56 -3.50 5.68 -6.97
C ARG A 56 -2.88 6.11 -5.64
N VAL A 57 -1.81 6.90 -5.74
CA VAL A 57 -1.06 7.45 -4.62
C VAL A 57 -1.43 8.92 -4.46
N HIS A 58 -1.64 9.35 -3.22
CA HIS A 58 -2.07 10.71 -2.91
C HIS A 58 -1.28 11.34 -1.76
N PRO A 59 -0.89 12.62 -1.88
CA PRO A 59 -0.35 13.35 -0.75
C PRO A 59 -1.48 13.77 0.21
N LYS A 60 -1.23 13.66 1.50
CA LYS A 60 -2.15 14.11 2.57
C LYS A 60 -1.38 14.70 3.74
N SER A 61 -2.00 15.63 4.45
CA SER A 61 -1.45 16.23 5.66
C SER A 61 -2.09 15.70 6.95
N TRP A 62 -2.63 14.49 6.90
CA TRP A 62 -3.24 13.84 8.07
C TRP A 62 -2.26 13.73 9.23
N ALA A 63 -2.78 13.82 10.46
CA ALA A 63 -1.95 13.83 11.66
C ALA A 63 -0.97 12.66 11.73
N LEU A 64 -1.41 11.43 11.39
CA LEU A 64 -0.55 10.25 11.36
C LEU A 64 0.66 10.45 10.44
N LEU A 65 0.44 11.00 9.25
CA LEU A 65 1.50 11.20 8.26
C LEU A 65 2.39 12.39 8.60
N ARG A 66 1.79 13.47 9.12
CA ARG A 66 2.48 14.73 9.41
C ARG A 66 3.32 14.67 10.68
N LEU A 67 2.82 14.02 11.74
CA LEU A 67 3.46 14.02 13.06
C LEU A 67 4.41 12.85 13.27
N THR A 68 4.40 11.87 12.39
CA THR A 68 5.34 10.74 12.44
C THR A 68 6.70 11.18 11.92
N ARG A 69 7.75 10.99 12.72
CA ARG A 69 9.11 11.46 12.41
C ARG A 69 9.81 10.63 11.34
N MET A 70 9.46 9.37 11.22
CA MET A 70 9.98 8.48 10.18
C MET A 70 9.07 8.54 8.94
N PRO A 71 9.50 8.04 7.77
CA PRO A 71 8.61 7.87 6.63
C PRO A 71 7.37 7.07 7.02
N ALA A 72 6.19 7.60 6.71
CA ALA A 72 4.91 7.00 7.05
C ALA A 72 4.03 6.91 5.81
N VAL A 73 3.39 5.76 5.65
CA VAL A 73 2.45 5.48 4.56
C VAL A 73 1.18 4.87 5.14
N GLN A 74 0.03 5.33 4.68
CA GLN A 74 -1.25 4.71 4.95
C GLN A 74 -1.76 4.04 3.67
N VAL A 75 -2.11 2.76 3.76
CA VAL A 75 -2.64 1.99 2.64
C VAL A 75 -4.07 1.59 2.95
N GLU A 76 -5.01 2.03 2.12
CA GLU A 76 -6.39 1.57 2.12
C GLU A 76 -6.49 0.35 1.22
N VAL A 77 -6.75 -0.81 1.81
CA VAL A 77 -6.73 -2.11 1.11
C VAL A 77 -8.10 -2.56 0.59
N GLY A 78 -9.00 -1.63 0.46
CA GLY A 78 -10.35 -1.86 -0.03
C GLY A 78 -11.39 -1.06 0.74
N TYR A 79 -12.66 -1.25 0.39
CA TYR A 79 -13.81 -0.58 1.01
C TYR A 79 -14.71 -1.58 1.71
N LEU A 80 -14.98 -1.37 3.01
CA LEU A 80 -15.96 -2.17 3.75
C LEU A 80 -17.37 -2.07 3.15
N THR A 81 -17.68 -0.94 2.54
CA THR A 81 -18.96 -0.68 1.89
C THR A 81 -19.10 -1.34 0.52
N SER A 82 -18.02 -1.88 -0.05
CA SER A 82 -18.02 -2.60 -1.31
C SER A 82 -18.25 -4.10 -1.08
N PRO A 83 -19.33 -4.69 -1.60
CA PRO A 83 -19.51 -6.15 -1.53
C PRO A 83 -18.36 -6.92 -2.20
N LEU A 84 -17.80 -6.38 -3.30
CA LEU A 84 -16.67 -6.95 -4.01
C LEU A 84 -15.43 -7.00 -3.13
N ASP A 85 -15.05 -5.87 -2.52
CA ASP A 85 -13.87 -5.80 -1.67
C ASP A 85 -14.03 -6.61 -0.38
N ARG A 86 -15.24 -6.60 0.22
CA ARG A 86 -15.51 -7.43 1.41
C ARG A 86 -15.31 -8.92 1.11
N ALA A 87 -15.79 -9.39 -0.02
CA ALA A 87 -15.65 -10.79 -0.41
C ALA A 87 -14.18 -11.20 -0.54
N ARG A 88 -13.32 -10.29 -1.02
CA ARG A 88 -11.87 -10.49 -1.09
C ARG A 88 -11.23 -10.46 0.29
N LEU A 89 -11.57 -9.46 1.10
CA LEU A 89 -10.93 -9.22 2.40
C LEU A 89 -11.22 -10.30 3.44
N VAL A 90 -12.32 -11.02 3.35
CA VAL A 90 -12.62 -12.16 4.24
C VAL A 90 -11.87 -13.43 3.85
N ASP A 91 -11.29 -13.50 2.66
CA ASP A 91 -10.49 -14.62 2.20
C ASP A 91 -9.06 -14.53 2.75
N PRO A 92 -8.61 -15.49 3.58
CA PRO A 92 -7.23 -15.48 4.11
C PRO A 92 -6.17 -15.49 3.02
N ALA A 93 -6.37 -16.21 1.92
CA ALA A 93 -5.42 -16.26 0.81
C ALA A 93 -5.25 -14.89 0.14
N PHE A 94 -6.33 -14.13 0.05
CA PHE A 94 -6.26 -12.77 -0.47
C PHE A 94 -5.48 -11.84 0.46
N ARG A 95 -5.71 -11.94 1.78
CA ARG A 95 -4.94 -11.17 2.76
C ARG A 95 -3.45 -11.50 2.73
N ASP A 96 -3.09 -12.76 2.51
CA ASP A 96 -1.69 -13.17 2.34
C ASP A 96 -1.07 -12.53 1.09
N THR A 97 -1.82 -12.41 0.01
CA THR A 97 -1.39 -11.70 -1.20
C THR A 97 -1.12 -10.21 -0.92
N ILE A 98 -1.99 -9.58 -0.14
CA ILE A 98 -1.78 -8.20 0.31
C ILE A 98 -0.49 -8.08 1.13
N ALA A 99 -0.31 -8.96 2.12
CA ALA A 99 0.87 -8.96 2.99
C ALA A 99 2.17 -9.17 2.18
N GLU A 100 2.17 -10.11 1.24
CA GLU A 100 3.32 -10.33 0.34
C GLU A 100 3.64 -9.09 -0.49
N GLY A 101 2.62 -8.45 -1.08
CA GLY A 101 2.81 -7.23 -1.87
C GLY A 101 3.42 -6.08 -1.06
N LEU A 102 2.97 -5.89 0.18
CA LEU A 102 3.52 -4.88 1.08
C LEU A 102 4.95 -5.19 1.49
N LEU A 103 5.26 -6.45 1.80
CA LEU A 103 6.61 -6.86 2.16
C LEU A 103 7.59 -6.70 0.99
N VAL A 104 7.18 -7.05 -0.21
CA VAL A 104 7.98 -6.82 -1.43
C VAL A 104 8.22 -5.33 -1.66
N ALA A 105 7.21 -4.48 -1.45
CA ALA A 105 7.37 -3.04 -1.57
C ALA A 105 8.43 -2.49 -0.59
N VAL A 106 8.40 -2.95 0.66
CA VAL A 106 9.42 -2.58 1.66
C VAL A 106 10.81 -3.06 1.23
N GLN A 107 10.94 -4.29 0.77
CA GLN A 107 12.23 -4.81 0.28
C GLN A 107 12.76 -4.00 -0.91
N ARG A 108 11.92 -3.69 -1.87
CA ARG A 108 12.28 -2.88 -3.04
C ARG A 108 12.76 -1.48 -2.65
N LEU A 109 12.21 -0.89 -1.59
CA LEU A 109 12.65 0.40 -1.09
C LEU A 109 14.13 0.42 -0.72
N TYR A 110 14.66 -0.70 -0.20
CA TYR A 110 16.05 -0.86 0.23
C TYR A 110 16.98 -1.39 -0.86
N LEU A 111 16.46 -1.86 -1.99
CA LEU A 111 17.31 -2.33 -3.09
C LEU A 111 17.94 -1.16 -3.84
N PRO A 112 19.20 -1.31 -4.29
CA PRO A 112 19.79 -0.38 -5.24
C PRO A 112 18.93 -0.30 -6.51
N LYS A 113 18.82 0.89 -7.10
CA LYS A 113 17.98 1.11 -8.28
C LYS A 113 18.30 0.14 -9.43
N ALA A 114 19.58 -0.21 -9.60
CA ALA A 114 20.02 -1.15 -10.64
C ALA A 114 19.54 -2.59 -10.40
N GLU A 115 19.19 -2.94 -9.17
CA GLU A 115 18.72 -4.27 -8.76
C GLU A 115 17.22 -4.33 -8.53
N ASP A 116 16.50 -3.21 -8.68
CA ASP A 116 15.06 -3.13 -8.45
C ASP A 116 14.31 -3.92 -9.54
N PRO A 117 13.58 -5.00 -9.16
CA PRO A 117 12.89 -5.83 -10.13
C PRO A 117 11.65 -5.13 -10.70
N PRO A 118 11.14 -5.60 -11.84
CA PRO A 118 9.83 -5.17 -12.33
C PRO A 118 8.72 -5.45 -11.30
N THR A 119 7.70 -4.62 -11.33
CA THR A 119 6.54 -4.76 -10.43
C THR A 119 5.83 -6.11 -10.65
N GLY A 120 5.44 -6.76 -9.56
CA GLY A 120 4.69 -8.02 -9.56
C GLY A 120 5.54 -9.28 -9.81
N VAL A 121 6.85 -9.13 -10.00
CA VAL A 121 7.75 -10.24 -10.37
C VAL A 121 8.42 -10.88 -9.15
N MET A 122 8.83 -10.07 -8.18
CA MET A 122 9.55 -10.55 -7.01
C MET A 122 8.67 -11.48 -6.16
N ARG A 123 9.21 -12.63 -5.81
CA ARG A 123 8.57 -13.58 -4.89
C ARG A 123 9.41 -13.73 -3.64
N LEU A 124 8.73 -13.84 -2.52
CA LEU A 124 9.40 -14.16 -1.26
C LEU A 124 9.75 -15.65 -1.23
N PRO A 125 10.89 -16.01 -0.63
CA PRO A 125 11.16 -17.41 -0.34
C PRO A 125 10.04 -17.96 0.55
N ALA A 126 9.67 -19.22 0.30
CA ALA A 126 8.73 -19.91 1.19
C ALA A 126 9.30 -19.93 2.62
N ILE A 127 8.48 -19.50 3.58
CA ILE A 127 8.83 -19.65 4.99
C ILE A 127 8.69 -21.14 5.30
N VAL A 128 9.81 -21.80 5.46
CA VAL A 128 9.84 -23.18 5.95
C VAL A 128 9.72 -23.11 7.47
N ALA A 129 8.56 -23.51 7.98
CA ALA A 129 8.35 -23.60 9.42
C ALA A 129 9.10 -24.77 10.03
#